data_5e3a6a5d743e2de64d9da9d1985efcd4
#
_entry.id   5e3a6a5d743e2de64d9da9d1985efcd4
#
_cell.length_a   1.000
_cell.length_b   1.000
_cell.length_c   1.000
_cell.angle_alpha   90.00
_cell.angle_beta   90.00
_cell.angle_gamma   90.00
#
_symmetry.space_group_name_H-M   'P 1'
#
loop_
_entity.id
_entity.type
_entity.pdbx_description
1 polymer ?
#
loop_
_entity_poly.entity_id
_entity_poly.type
_entity_poly.pdbx_seq_one_letter_code
_entity_poly.pdbx_strand_id
1 'polypeptide(L)'
;MAFIGYWSKAWVRLSIGVVAGSAIVYVDNYSFEGEVSPIVIVSMLFAATTAAGAIWGRRGWVASSTAWACVPLAHLLKHVLNLPDTLHPNTYGSILLLAAFTLAVAMIGTGFGILLQRVQVRGDRRSTEAVPLPVRTVTFVIVCASAGALAVPLHAVASPVSAVFAALVGLLGLRVWRWSRLPSSTKTEGLQGAERLVESAVSLALGLMVGLMVLAVIRLAIEPAVPAIGARIAAAGALPVWRRVLVIYVAAVGEELVFRLLLLSLVAGLAARLVRLPDRTPNRVVVWASIGISAFVFASVHLPAWSGAVPLSLGLVLAVLSLNAVGGLVFGYVFATRGIAAAVCAHAGADFAIQFIAPLAR
;
A
#
# COMPACT_ATOMS: atom_id res chain seq x y z
N MET A 1 -3.09 32.84 -10.64
CA MET A 1 -2.83 33.21 -9.22
C MET A 1 -4.05 33.15 -8.30
N ALA A 2 -5.30 33.38 -8.75
CA ALA A 2 -6.50 33.30 -7.90
C ALA A 2 -6.83 31.92 -7.34
N PHE A 3 -6.52 30.84 -8.08
CA PHE A 3 -6.80 29.44 -7.67
C PHE A 3 -5.98 29.00 -6.45
N ILE A 4 -4.73 29.46 -6.31
CA ILE A 4 -3.84 29.12 -5.18
C ILE A 4 -4.31 29.80 -3.87
N GLY A 5 -4.90 31.00 -3.95
CA GLY A 5 -5.40 31.72 -2.79
C GLY A 5 -6.61 31.07 -2.13
N TYR A 6 -7.45 30.34 -2.88
CA TYR A 6 -8.64 29.66 -2.36
C TYR A 6 -8.28 28.48 -1.46
N TRP A 7 -7.33 27.63 -1.87
CA TRP A 7 -6.89 26.47 -1.11
C TRP A 7 -6.11 26.78 0.18
N SER A 8 -5.73 28.04 0.36
CA SER A 8 -5.04 28.49 1.57
C SER A 8 -5.96 28.78 2.76
N LYS A 9 -7.29 28.89 2.52
CA LYS A 9 -8.27 29.25 3.55
C LYS A 9 -8.45 28.11 4.57
N ALA A 10 -8.60 28.45 5.85
CA ALA A 10 -8.70 27.47 6.94
C ALA A 10 -9.95 26.58 6.80
N TRP A 11 -11.07 27.14 6.37
CA TRP A 11 -12.31 26.40 6.19
C TRP A 11 -12.21 25.33 5.09
N VAL A 12 -11.44 25.56 4.00
CA VAL A 12 -11.21 24.57 2.94
C VAL A 12 -10.48 23.36 3.51
N ARG A 13 -9.43 23.59 4.30
CA ARG A 13 -8.69 22.51 4.95
C ARG A 13 -9.56 21.71 5.92
N LEU A 14 -10.37 22.40 6.69
CA LEU A 14 -11.34 21.78 7.61
C LEU A 14 -12.34 20.92 6.85
N SER A 15 -12.96 21.44 5.78
CA SER A 15 -13.92 20.70 4.98
C SER A 15 -13.30 19.46 4.32
N ILE A 16 -12.07 19.57 3.78
CA ILE A 16 -11.38 18.43 3.20
C ILE A 16 -11.05 17.40 4.27
N GLY A 17 -10.65 17.83 5.48
CA GLY A 17 -10.46 16.94 6.61
C GLY A 17 -11.73 16.20 7.01
N VAL A 18 -12.87 16.91 7.08
CA VAL A 18 -14.18 16.29 7.36
C VAL A 18 -14.54 15.27 6.29
N VAL A 19 -14.42 15.63 5.00
CA VAL A 19 -14.74 14.72 3.89
C VAL A 19 -13.85 13.48 3.93
N ALA A 20 -12.54 13.64 4.12
CA ALA A 20 -11.62 12.52 4.22
C ALA A 20 -11.92 11.63 5.43
N GLY A 21 -12.15 12.23 6.61
CA GLY A 21 -12.48 11.49 7.81
C GLY A 21 -13.83 10.77 7.71
N SER A 22 -14.85 11.43 7.14
CA SER A 22 -16.16 10.80 6.88
C SER A 22 -16.05 9.63 5.89
N ALA A 23 -15.21 9.76 4.86
CA ALA A 23 -14.94 8.66 3.92
C ALA A 23 -14.28 7.46 4.62
N ILE A 24 -13.31 7.72 5.53
CA ILE A 24 -12.66 6.67 6.32
C ILE A 24 -13.69 5.97 7.22
N VAL A 25 -14.51 6.75 7.96
CA VAL A 25 -15.59 6.22 8.81
C VAL A 25 -16.60 5.41 7.98
N TYR A 26 -16.95 5.89 6.80
CA TYR A 26 -17.85 5.17 5.90
C TYR A 26 -17.27 3.81 5.48
N VAL A 27 -16.01 3.76 5.10
CA VAL A 27 -15.32 2.50 4.74
C VAL A 27 -15.27 1.56 5.94
N ASP A 28 -14.92 2.06 7.12
CA ASP A 28 -14.85 1.27 8.35
C ASP A 28 -16.20 0.61 8.71
N ASN A 29 -17.30 1.29 8.50
CA ASN A 29 -18.60 0.85 8.96
C ASN A 29 -19.44 0.07 7.94
N TYR A 30 -19.23 0.31 6.65
CA TYR A 30 -20.10 -0.22 5.58
C TYR A 30 -19.38 -1.05 4.54
N SER A 31 -18.05 -1.06 4.53
CA SER A 31 -17.32 -1.91 3.63
C SER A 31 -17.16 -3.31 4.22
N PHE A 32 -17.29 -4.33 3.38
CA PHE A 32 -17.15 -5.74 3.79
C PHE A 32 -18.05 -6.12 4.98
N GLU A 33 -19.28 -5.60 5.03
CA GLU A 33 -20.23 -5.87 6.12
C GLU A 33 -19.70 -5.46 7.51
N GLY A 34 -18.76 -4.49 7.56
CA GLY A 34 -18.08 -4.04 8.76
C GLY A 34 -16.84 -4.86 9.14
N GLU A 35 -16.43 -5.81 8.30
CA GLU A 35 -15.20 -6.60 8.49
C GLU A 35 -13.98 -6.01 7.76
N VAL A 36 -13.85 -4.70 7.76
CA VAL A 36 -12.67 -4.05 7.14
C VAL A 36 -11.43 -4.31 7.98
N SER A 37 -10.37 -4.76 7.34
CA SER A 37 -9.08 -4.89 8.01
C SER A 37 -8.66 -3.54 8.61
N PRO A 38 -8.29 -3.46 9.90
CA PRO A 38 -7.81 -2.23 10.53
C PRO A 38 -6.65 -1.58 9.76
N ILE A 39 -5.88 -2.37 9.01
CA ILE A 39 -4.78 -1.88 8.16
C ILE A 39 -5.30 -0.96 7.05
N VAL A 40 -6.47 -1.23 6.48
CA VAL A 40 -7.08 -0.37 5.45
C VAL A 40 -7.39 1.00 6.04
N ILE A 41 -8.03 1.04 7.19
CA ILE A 41 -8.40 2.28 7.89
C ILE A 41 -7.16 3.09 8.28
N VAL A 42 -6.15 2.43 8.85
CA VAL A 42 -4.85 3.03 9.20
C VAL A 42 -4.14 3.58 7.97
N SER A 43 -4.12 2.82 6.87
CA SER A 43 -3.50 3.24 5.62
C SER A 43 -4.22 4.45 4.99
N MET A 44 -5.55 4.46 5.01
CA MET A 44 -6.36 5.59 4.54
C MET A 44 -6.08 6.86 5.35
N LEU A 45 -6.06 6.74 6.68
CA LEU A 45 -5.77 7.87 7.56
C LEU A 45 -4.34 8.38 7.35
N PHE A 46 -3.35 7.49 7.28
CA PHE A 46 -1.96 7.84 7.01
C PHE A 46 -1.81 8.57 5.68
N ALA A 47 -2.42 8.07 4.61
CA ALA A 47 -2.32 8.70 3.29
C ALA A 47 -3.04 10.06 3.24
N ALA A 48 -4.25 10.18 3.82
CA ALA A 48 -4.98 11.45 3.87
C ALA A 48 -4.19 12.52 4.63
N THR A 49 -3.61 12.16 5.78
CA THR A 49 -2.83 13.08 6.61
C THR A 49 -1.47 13.41 5.99
N THR A 50 -0.84 12.46 5.28
CA THR A 50 0.36 12.71 4.48
C THR A 50 0.07 13.68 3.34
N ALA A 51 -1.01 13.48 2.61
CA ALA A 51 -1.43 14.40 1.55
C ALA A 51 -1.68 15.81 2.09
N ALA A 52 -2.36 15.94 3.23
CA ALA A 52 -2.59 17.21 3.89
C ALA A 52 -1.27 17.93 4.26
N GLY A 53 -0.31 17.20 4.83
CA GLY A 53 1.03 17.71 5.14
C GLY A 53 1.82 18.12 3.89
N ALA A 54 1.75 17.33 2.83
CA ALA A 54 2.46 17.59 1.57
C ALA A 54 1.89 18.79 0.81
N ILE A 55 0.57 18.99 0.83
CA ILE A 55 -0.10 20.09 0.11
C ILE A 55 0.04 21.41 0.88
N TRP A 56 -0.22 21.41 2.18
CA TRP A 56 -0.34 22.64 2.99
C TRP A 56 0.79 22.84 4.01
N GLY A 57 1.75 21.94 4.08
CA GLY A 57 2.85 21.99 5.06
C GLY A 57 2.31 22.00 6.50
N ARG A 58 2.87 22.88 7.33
CA ARG A 58 2.40 23.03 8.72
C ARG A 58 0.91 23.37 8.85
N ARG A 59 0.32 24.04 7.85
CA ARG A 59 -1.12 24.35 7.86
C ARG A 59 -1.99 23.12 7.60
N GLY A 60 -1.42 22.01 7.13
CA GLY A 60 -2.08 20.72 6.91
C GLY A 60 -2.59 20.07 8.19
N TRP A 61 -2.04 20.46 9.37
CA TRP A 61 -2.51 19.94 10.66
C TRP A 61 -4.02 20.12 10.87
N VAL A 62 -4.63 21.19 10.33
CA VAL A 62 -6.07 21.41 10.43
C VAL A 62 -6.85 20.29 9.75
N ALA A 63 -6.50 19.97 8.51
CA ALA A 63 -7.15 18.88 7.78
C ALA A 63 -6.87 17.50 8.40
N SER A 64 -5.63 17.28 8.85
CA SER A 64 -5.22 16.01 9.47
C SER A 64 -5.94 15.75 10.80
N SER A 65 -6.01 16.76 11.68
CA SER A 65 -6.70 16.65 12.97
C SER A 65 -8.19 16.43 12.78
N THR A 66 -8.79 17.07 11.78
CA THR A 66 -10.23 16.91 11.49
C THR A 66 -10.49 15.50 10.93
N ALA A 67 -9.67 15.02 9.99
CA ALA A 67 -9.80 13.68 9.45
C ALA A 67 -9.62 12.61 10.53
N TRP A 68 -8.63 12.78 11.41
CA TRP A 68 -8.41 11.91 12.55
C TRP A 68 -9.60 11.87 13.49
N ALA A 69 -10.14 13.05 13.88
CA ALA A 69 -11.18 13.15 14.89
C ALA A 69 -12.47 12.43 14.47
N CYS A 70 -12.77 12.35 13.17
CA CYS A 70 -13.96 11.67 12.67
C CYS A 70 -13.99 10.18 13.10
N VAL A 71 -12.85 9.49 13.14
CA VAL A 71 -12.78 8.06 13.45
C VAL A 71 -13.19 7.78 14.90
N PRO A 72 -12.49 8.29 15.94
CA PRO A 72 -12.88 8.01 17.33
C PRO A 72 -14.22 8.62 17.71
N LEU A 73 -14.61 9.75 17.09
CA LEU A 73 -15.93 10.36 17.35
C LEU A 73 -17.08 9.49 16.82
N ALA A 74 -16.90 8.82 15.68
CA ALA A 74 -17.92 7.91 15.16
C ALA A 74 -18.14 6.72 16.11
N HIS A 75 -17.08 6.10 16.60
CA HIS A 75 -17.16 5.00 17.58
C HIS A 75 -17.73 5.47 18.92
N LEU A 76 -17.34 6.66 19.39
CA LEU A 76 -17.90 7.26 20.60
C LEU A 76 -19.41 7.52 20.47
N LEU A 77 -19.84 8.07 19.34
CA LEU A 77 -21.26 8.32 19.06
C LEU A 77 -22.05 7.00 19.04
N LYS A 78 -21.54 5.97 18.39
CA LYS A 78 -22.17 4.64 18.38
C LYS A 78 -22.26 4.04 19.79
N HIS A 79 -21.19 4.15 20.57
CA HIS A 79 -21.18 3.69 21.95
C HIS A 79 -22.24 4.39 22.79
N VAL A 80 -22.31 5.72 22.74
CA VAL A 80 -23.29 6.52 23.49
C VAL A 80 -24.72 6.23 23.05
N LEU A 81 -24.95 6.05 21.75
CA LEU A 81 -26.27 5.75 21.18
C LEU A 81 -26.63 4.26 21.21
N ASN A 82 -25.75 3.42 21.75
CA ASN A 82 -25.91 1.96 21.80
C ASN A 82 -26.17 1.33 20.41
N LEU A 83 -25.49 1.83 19.38
CA LEU A 83 -25.58 1.35 18.00
C LEU A 83 -24.55 0.23 17.76
N PRO A 84 -24.82 -0.68 16.81
CA PRO A 84 -23.84 -1.68 16.37
C PRO A 84 -22.53 -1.02 15.93
N ASP A 85 -21.39 -1.59 16.36
CA ASP A 85 -20.08 -1.02 16.07
C ASP A 85 -19.11 -2.11 15.55
N THR A 86 -18.14 -1.70 14.73
CA THR A 86 -17.04 -2.52 14.23
C THR A 86 -15.91 -2.67 15.25
N LEU A 87 -15.83 -1.75 16.24
CA LEU A 87 -14.85 -1.81 17.33
C LEU A 87 -15.28 -2.81 18.42
N HIS A 88 -14.52 -3.87 18.62
CA HIS A 88 -14.78 -4.88 19.65
C HIS A 88 -13.58 -5.07 20.59
N PRO A 89 -13.77 -5.00 21.93
CA PRO A 89 -14.98 -4.55 22.61
C PRO A 89 -15.23 -3.06 22.46
N ASN A 90 -16.48 -2.63 22.29
CA ASN A 90 -16.82 -1.21 22.23
C ASN A 90 -16.97 -0.63 23.65
N THR A 91 -15.87 -0.17 24.20
CA THR A 91 -15.77 0.46 25.52
C THR A 91 -15.06 1.80 25.43
N TYR A 92 -15.27 2.68 26.42
CA TYR A 92 -14.53 3.95 26.48
C TYR A 92 -13.01 3.75 26.44
N GLY A 93 -12.51 2.69 27.09
CA GLY A 93 -11.09 2.35 27.07
C GLY A 93 -10.59 1.98 25.67
N SER A 94 -11.35 1.15 24.95
CA SER A 94 -11.00 0.75 23.55
C SER A 94 -11.06 1.96 22.60
N ILE A 95 -12.07 2.84 22.76
CA ILE A 95 -12.20 4.07 21.97
C ILE A 95 -11.04 5.02 22.24
N LEU A 96 -10.62 5.16 23.51
CA LEU A 96 -9.46 5.99 23.87
C LEU A 96 -8.16 5.43 23.28
N LEU A 97 -7.98 4.11 23.36
CA LEU A 97 -6.80 3.44 22.76
C LEU A 97 -6.78 3.62 21.23
N LEU A 98 -7.92 3.44 20.56
CA LEU A 98 -8.08 3.69 19.13
C LEU A 98 -7.75 5.15 18.81
N ALA A 99 -8.27 6.10 19.58
CA ALA A 99 -8.01 7.53 19.39
C ALA A 99 -6.50 7.84 19.51
N ALA A 100 -5.84 7.31 20.55
CA ALA A 100 -4.41 7.50 20.74
C ALA A 100 -3.57 6.89 19.61
N PHE A 101 -3.88 5.66 19.20
CA PHE A 101 -3.20 4.97 18.11
C PHE A 101 -3.38 5.70 16.77
N THR A 102 -4.62 6.02 16.41
CA THR A 102 -4.92 6.74 15.15
C THR A 102 -4.38 8.17 15.15
N LEU A 103 -4.28 8.82 16.32
CA LEU A 103 -3.59 10.11 16.45
C LEU A 103 -2.10 9.98 16.12
N ALA A 104 -1.43 8.96 16.65
CA ALA A 104 -0.03 8.71 16.32
C ALA A 104 0.16 8.49 14.81
N VAL A 105 -0.71 7.72 14.17
CA VAL A 105 -0.71 7.53 12.70
C VAL A 105 -0.88 8.86 11.97
N ALA A 106 -1.84 9.69 12.39
CA ALA A 106 -2.11 10.99 11.77
C ALA A 106 -0.93 11.97 11.97
N MET A 107 -0.29 11.96 13.14
CA MET A 107 0.89 12.77 13.42
C MET A 107 2.07 12.35 12.54
N ILE A 108 2.35 11.05 12.44
CA ILE A 108 3.42 10.53 11.60
C ILE A 108 3.14 10.87 10.13
N GLY A 109 1.92 10.62 9.64
CA GLY A 109 1.52 10.94 8.27
C GLY A 109 1.69 12.43 7.96
N THR A 110 1.17 13.32 8.81
CA THR A 110 1.28 14.78 8.59
C THR A 110 2.73 15.25 8.64
N GLY A 111 3.50 14.81 9.63
CA GLY A 111 4.92 15.14 9.75
C GLY A 111 5.71 14.69 8.52
N PHE A 112 5.40 13.50 8.03
CA PHE A 112 5.95 12.96 6.80
C PHE A 112 5.57 13.81 5.56
N GLY A 113 4.31 14.18 5.41
CA GLY A 113 3.87 15.07 4.33
C GLY A 113 4.57 16.44 4.36
N ILE A 114 4.74 17.03 5.55
CA ILE A 114 5.50 18.28 5.72
C ILE A 114 6.96 18.11 5.29
N LEU A 115 7.57 16.98 5.62
CA LEU A 115 8.93 16.67 5.19
C LEU A 115 9.04 16.58 3.67
N LEU A 116 8.09 15.87 3.04
CA LEU A 116 8.00 15.80 1.57
C LEU A 116 7.88 17.18 0.94
N GLN A 117 7.01 18.05 1.46
CA GLN A 117 6.86 19.43 0.96
C GLN A 117 8.16 20.21 1.04
N ARG A 118 8.85 20.16 2.19
CA ARG A 118 10.12 20.88 2.39
C ARG A 118 11.21 20.42 1.44
N VAL A 119 11.27 19.13 1.19
CA VAL A 119 12.23 18.54 0.24
C VAL A 119 11.93 18.98 -1.18
N GLN A 120 10.66 19.08 -1.57
CA GLN A 120 10.26 19.56 -2.89
C GLN A 120 10.64 21.04 -3.11
N VAL A 121 10.29 21.91 -2.16
CA VAL A 121 10.61 23.36 -2.25
C VAL A 121 12.12 23.62 -2.32
N ARG A 122 12.95 22.79 -1.66
CA ARG A 122 14.41 22.87 -1.77
C ARG A 122 14.96 22.27 -3.07
N GLY A 123 14.27 21.26 -3.64
CA GLY A 123 14.63 20.63 -4.91
C GLY A 123 14.37 21.55 -6.11
N ASP A 124 13.22 22.20 -6.16
CA ASP A 124 12.82 23.11 -7.26
C ASP A 124 13.73 24.33 -7.40
N ARG A 125 14.38 24.76 -6.32
CA ARG A 125 15.36 25.85 -6.40
C ARG A 125 16.72 25.46 -7.00
N ARG A 126 16.98 24.17 -7.21
CA ARG A 126 18.27 23.67 -7.72
C ARG A 126 18.17 22.85 -9.01
N SER A 127 16.98 22.49 -9.47
CA SER A 127 16.80 21.77 -10.71
C SER A 127 15.94 22.55 -11.70
N THR A 128 16.59 23.18 -12.64
CA THR A 128 15.95 23.88 -13.77
C THR A 128 15.33 22.93 -14.78
N GLU A 129 15.41 21.62 -14.59
CA GLU A 129 14.81 20.62 -15.46
C GLU A 129 14.14 19.50 -14.66
N ALA A 130 12.92 19.76 -14.20
CA ALA A 130 12.04 18.67 -13.75
C ALA A 130 11.50 17.96 -15.00
N VAL A 131 12.14 16.84 -15.38
CA VAL A 131 11.59 15.96 -16.43
C VAL A 131 10.16 15.58 -16.02
N PRO A 132 9.14 15.89 -16.82
CA PRO A 132 7.75 15.59 -16.48
C PRO A 132 7.55 14.07 -16.34
N LEU A 133 6.64 13.65 -15.43
CA LEU A 133 6.26 12.24 -15.32
C LEU A 133 5.73 11.76 -16.67
N PRO A 134 6.20 10.60 -17.21
CA PRO A 134 5.67 10.08 -18.45
C PRO A 134 4.16 9.87 -18.28
N VAL A 135 3.36 10.51 -19.11
CA VAL A 135 1.89 10.44 -19.07
C VAL A 135 1.43 8.97 -19.00
N ARG A 136 2.10 8.09 -19.75
CA ARG A 136 1.80 6.65 -19.78
C ARG A 136 1.95 5.98 -18.40
N THR A 137 3.01 6.28 -17.64
CA THR A 137 3.21 5.70 -16.28
C THR A 137 2.16 6.23 -15.32
N VAL A 138 1.83 7.52 -15.40
CA VAL A 138 0.76 8.12 -14.60
C VAL A 138 -0.58 7.47 -14.92
N THR A 139 -0.91 7.37 -16.20
CA THR A 139 -2.16 6.71 -16.65
C THR A 139 -2.20 5.26 -16.22
N PHE A 140 -1.11 4.50 -16.40
CA PHE A 140 -1.03 3.10 -15.96
C PHE A 140 -1.34 2.98 -14.45
N VAL A 141 -0.67 3.77 -13.61
CA VAL A 141 -0.86 3.71 -12.15
C VAL A 141 -2.29 4.10 -11.76
N ILE A 142 -2.84 5.19 -12.31
CA ILE A 142 -4.20 5.63 -12.01
C ILE A 142 -5.22 4.59 -12.45
N VAL A 143 -5.12 4.12 -13.69
CA VAL A 143 -6.08 3.15 -14.26
C VAL A 143 -6.01 1.82 -13.50
N CYS A 144 -4.82 1.28 -13.29
CA CYS A 144 -4.67 0.01 -12.57
C CYS A 144 -5.14 0.12 -11.12
N ALA A 145 -4.77 1.20 -10.41
CA ALA A 145 -5.19 1.40 -9.02
C ALA A 145 -6.71 1.54 -8.91
N SER A 146 -7.32 2.36 -9.77
CA SER A 146 -8.77 2.59 -9.76
C SER A 146 -9.53 1.33 -10.16
N ALA A 147 -9.09 0.62 -11.19
CA ALA A 147 -9.73 -0.62 -11.64
C ALA A 147 -9.64 -1.71 -10.57
N GLY A 148 -8.48 -1.85 -9.88
CA GLY A 148 -8.34 -2.79 -8.78
C GLY A 148 -9.31 -2.51 -7.63
N ALA A 149 -9.44 -1.26 -7.25
CA ALA A 149 -10.35 -0.86 -6.19
C ALA A 149 -11.84 -0.99 -6.58
N LEU A 150 -12.19 -0.72 -7.86
CA LEU A 150 -13.54 -0.92 -8.38
C LEU A 150 -13.92 -2.40 -8.54
N ALA A 151 -12.93 -3.25 -8.74
CA ALA A 151 -13.13 -4.68 -8.92
C ALA A 151 -13.48 -5.40 -7.60
N VAL A 152 -13.18 -4.81 -6.44
CA VAL A 152 -13.59 -5.34 -5.14
C VAL A 152 -15.09 -5.10 -4.99
N PRO A 153 -15.92 -6.13 -4.67
CA PRO A 153 -17.35 -5.97 -4.50
C PRO A 153 -17.64 -5.22 -3.19
N LEU A 154 -17.58 -3.92 -3.25
CA LEU A 154 -17.96 -2.99 -2.20
C LEU A 154 -19.36 -2.43 -2.49
N HIS A 155 -20.01 -1.86 -1.50
CA HIS A 155 -21.22 -1.08 -1.74
C HIS A 155 -21.00 0.01 -2.78
N ALA A 156 -22.04 0.39 -3.52
CA ALA A 156 -21.98 1.30 -4.66
C ALA A 156 -21.23 2.63 -4.40
N VAL A 157 -21.17 3.09 -3.16
CA VAL A 157 -20.45 4.32 -2.78
C VAL A 157 -19.01 4.01 -2.32
N ALA A 158 -18.77 2.87 -1.67
CA ALA A 158 -17.44 2.51 -1.15
C ALA A 158 -16.44 2.20 -2.28
N SER A 159 -16.88 1.60 -3.39
CA SER A 159 -16.02 1.29 -4.53
C SER A 159 -15.42 2.54 -5.19
N PRO A 160 -16.19 3.59 -5.53
CA PRO A 160 -15.61 4.83 -6.06
C PRO A 160 -14.66 5.52 -5.09
N VAL A 161 -14.99 5.56 -3.78
CA VAL A 161 -14.11 6.14 -2.76
C VAL A 161 -12.79 5.38 -2.68
N SER A 162 -12.83 4.06 -2.68
CA SER A 162 -11.63 3.21 -2.68
C SER A 162 -10.80 3.40 -3.95
N ALA A 163 -11.45 3.57 -5.12
CA ALA A 163 -10.76 3.82 -6.38
C ALA A 163 -10.02 5.16 -6.39
N VAL A 164 -10.68 6.23 -5.91
CA VAL A 164 -10.05 7.55 -5.77
C VAL A 164 -8.87 7.48 -4.81
N PHE A 165 -9.05 6.78 -3.68
CA PHE A 165 -8.01 6.61 -2.69
C PHE A 165 -6.79 5.83 -3.26
N ALA A 166 -7.03 4.72 -3.95
CA ALA A 166 -5.97 3.94 -4.60
C ALA A 166 -5.23 4.78 -5.65
N ALA A 167 -5.95 5.59 -6.43
CA ALA A 167 -5.33 6.51 -7.39
C ALA A 167 -4.45 7.57 -6.70
N LEU A 168 -4.92 8.14 -5.57
CA LEU A 168 -4.14 9.10 -4.79
C LEU A 168 -2.87 8.48 -4.20
N VAL A 169 -2.96 7.26 -3.65
CA VAL A 169 -1.79 6.50 -3.17
C VAL A 169 -0.81 6.25 -4.31
N GLY A 170 -1.31 5.84 -5.48
CA GLY A 170 -0.50 5.64 -6.68
C GLY A 170 0.22 6.91 -7.14
N LEU A 171 -0.48 8.05 -7.18
CA LEU A 171 0.10 9.34 -7.54
C LEU A 171 1.15 9.81 -6.53
N LEU A 172 0.87 9.65 -5.24
CA LEU A 172 1.84 9.93 -4.18
C LEU A 172 3.08 9.04 -4.33
N GLY A 173 2.87 7.75 -4.55
CA GLY A 173 3.93 6.77 -4.78
C GLY A 173 4.82 7.15 -5.97
N LEU A 174 4.23 7.52 -7.12
CA LEU A 174 4.98 8.01 -8.29
C LEU A 174 5.85 9.22 -7.97
N ARG A 175 5.31 10.15 -7.17
CA ARG A 175 6.05 11.35 -6.76
C ARG A 175 7.22 11.01 -5.85
N VAL A 176 7.00 10.10 -4.88
CA VAL A 176 8.02 9.60 -3.97
C VAL A 176 9.08 8.80 -4.73
N TRP A 177 8.67 7.94 -5.67
CA TRP A 177 9.59 7.17 -6.51
C TRP A 177 10.56 8.05 -7.29
N ARG A 178 10.08 9.08 -7.96
CA ARG A 178 10.95 10.05 -8.65
C ARG A 178 11.87 10.80 -7.68
N TRP A 179 11.31 11.26 -6.58
CA TRP A 179 12.09 11.93 -5.54
C TRP A 179 13.18 11.02 -4.96
N SER A 180 12.96 9.71 -4.87
CA SER A 180 13.91 8.74 -4.35
C SER A 180 15.16 8.56 -5.21
N ARG A 181 15.07 8.88 -6.51
CA ARG A 181 16.12 8.67 -7.51
C ARG A 181 16.59 7.22 -7.62
N LEU A 182 15.67 6.26 -7.44
CA LEU A 182 15.95 4.86 -7.68
C LEU A 182 16.32 4.62 -9.15
N PRO A 183 17.22 3.66 -9.47
CA PRO A 183 17.67 3.38 -10.85
C PRO A 183 16.53 3.09 -11.83
N SER A 184 15.45 2.43 -11.37
CA SER A 184 14.28 2.14 -12.19
C SER A 184 13.51 3.39 -12.65
N SER A 185 13.65 4.52 -11.94
CA SER A 185 12.95 5.75 -12.31
C SER A 185 13.45 6.38 -13.62
N THR A 186 14.63 6.02 -14.07
CA THR A 186 15.23 6.53 -15.32
C THR A 186 15.22 5.51 -16.46
N LYS A 187 15.35 4.23 -16.15
CA LYS A 187 15.42 3.14 -17.16
C LYS A 187 14.09 2.89 -17.88
N THR A 188 12.98 2.98 -17.15
CA THR A 188 11.64 2.63 -17.68
C THR A 188 11.16 3.62 -18.75
N GLU A 189 11.75 4.81 -18.80
CA GLU A 189 11.37 5.88 -19.75
C GLU A 189 11.82 5.57 -21.20
N GLY A 190 12.87 4.76 -21.39
CA GLY A 190 13.44 4.45 -22.70
C GLY A 190 12.85 3.24 -23.44
N LEU A 191 12.15 2.35 -22.74
CA LEU A 191 11.63 1.11 -23.36
C LEU A 191 10.44 1.37 -24.28
N GLN A 192 10.44 0.77 -25.49
CA GLN A 192 9.36 0.86 -26.45
C GLN A 192 8.63 -0.48 -26.64
N GLY A 193 7.37 -0.44 -27.01
CA GLY A 193 6.48 -1.50 -27.47
C GLY A 193 6.88 -2.94 -27.14
N ALA A 194 7.61 -3.57 -28.04
CA ALA A 194 8.04 -4.98 -27.91
C ALA A 194 8.97 -5.21 -26.72
N GLU A 195 9.87 -4.27 -26.40
CA GLU A 195 10.80 -4.42 -25.26
C GLU A 195 10.04 -4.46 -23.94
N ARG A 196 8.98 -3.65 -23.79
CA ARG A 196 8.12 -3.65 -22.61
C ARG A 196 7.35 -4.95 -22.46
N LEU A 197 6.86 -5.51 -23.56
CA LEU A 197 6.18 -6.80 -23.54
C LEU A 197 7.14 -7.92 -23.10
N VAL A 198 8.35 -7.95 -23.63
CA VAL A 198 9.39 -8.91 -23.24
C VAL A 198 9.73 -8.74 -21.75
N GLU A 199 9.95 -7.51 -21.28
CA GLU A 199 10.25 -7.23 -19.88
C GLU A 199 9.12 -7.69 -18.93
N SER A 200 7.86 -7.44 -19.33
CA SER A 200 6.68 -7.89 -18.57
C SER A 200 6.57 -9.41 -18.56
N ALA A 201 6.78 -10.07 -19.69
CA ALA A 201 6.75 -11.52 -19.81
C ALA A 201 7.87 -12.19 -18.99
N VAL A 202 9.10 -11.66 -19.05
CA VAL A 202 10.24 -12.13 -18.24
C VAL A 202 9.94 -11.94 -16.74
N SER A 203 9.36 -10.81 -16.36
CA SER A 203 9.01 -10.54 -14.97
C SER A 203 7.90 -11.47 -14.47
N LEU A 204 6.88 -11.71 -15.29
CA LEU A 204 5.81 -12.68 -15.01
C LEU A 204 6.37 -14.09 -14.82
N ALA A 205 7.27 -14.54 -15.72
CA ALA A 205 7.92 -15.85 -15.64
C ALA A 205 8.78 -15.97 -14.38
N LEU A 206 9.55 -14.92 -14.03
CA LEU A 206 10.32 -14.87 -12.79
C LEU A 206 9.40 -15.00 -11.57
N GLY A 207 8.31 -14.28 -11.55
CA GLY A 207 7.31 -14.37 -10.48
C GLY A 207 6.71 -15.76 -10.38
N LEU A 208 6.33 -16.36 -11.50
CA LEU A 208 5.83 -17.73 -11.56
C LEU A 208 6.85 -18.73 -10.97
N MET A 209 8.12 -18.61 -11.32
CA MET A 209 9.18 -19.45 -10.74
C MET A 209 9.28 -19.28 -9.22
N VAL A 210 9.23 -18.05 -8.73
CA VAL A 210 9.22 -17.76 -7.29
C VAL A 210 8.01 -18.38 -6.62
N GLY A 211 6.82 -18.21 -7.20
CA GLY A 211 5.58 -18.80 -6.69
C GLY A 211 5.62 -20.33 -6.65
N LEU A 212 6.17 -20.97 -7.67
CA LEU A 212 6.37 -22.42 -7.70
C LEU A 212 7.38 -22.89 -6.64
N MET A 213 8.48 -22.15 -6.45
CA MET A 213 9.44 -22.43 -5.38
C MET A 213 8.80 -22.30 -4.00
N VAL A 214 8.06 -21.22 -3.77
CA VAL A 214 7.28 -21.00 -2.53
C VAL A 214 6.29 -22.14 -2.31
N LEU A 215 5.56 -22.55 -3.36
CA LEU A 215 4.64 -23.69 -3.31
C LEU A 215 5.36 -25.00 -2.95
N ALA A 216 6.49 -25.25 -3.53
CA ALA A 216 7.30 -26.45 -3.19
C ALA A 216 7.72 -26.44 -1.71
N VAL A 217 8.18 -25.30 -1.19
CA VAL A 217 8.53 -25.14 0.23
C VAL A 217 7.29 -25.35 1.12
N ILE A 218 6.15 -24.79 0.72
CA ILE A 218 4.87 -24.99 1.46
C ILE A 218 4.55 -26.47 1.53
N ARG A 219 4.55 -27.17 0.43
CA ARG A 219 4.17 -28.59 0.35
C ARG A 219 5.13 -29.52 1.09
N LEU A 220 6.43 -29.31 0.90
CA LEU A 220 7.45 -30.23 1.41
C LEU A 220 7.85 -29.97 2.86
N ALA A 221 7.83 -28.71 3.31
CA ALA A 221 8.37 -28.35 4.60
C ALA A 221 7.34 -27.74 5.57
N ILE A 222 6.41 -26.90 5.07
CA ILE A 222 5.58 -26.09 5.96
C ILE A 222 4.24 -26.77 6.23
N GLU A 223 3.54 -27.26 5.22
CA GLU A 223 2.21 -27.88 5.38
C GLU A 223 2.22 -29.08 6.35
N PRO A 224 3.23 -29.95 6.38
CA PRO A 224 3.30 -31.02 7.37
C PRO A 224 3.38 -30.52 8.82
N ALA A 225 4.03 -29.36 9.04
CA ALA A 225 4.19 -28.76 10.35
C ALA A 225 3.06 -27.77 10.70
N VAL A 226 2.42 -27.16 9.69
CA VAL A 226 1.39 -26.13 9.83
C VAL A 226 0.22 -26.42 8.87
N PRO A 227 -0.64 -27.41 9.16
CA PRO A 227 -1.73 -27.84 8.25
C PRO A 227 -2.73 -26.73 7.88
N ALA A 228 -2.86 -25.70 8.71
CA ALA A 228 -3.72 -24.54 8.45
C ALA A 228 -3.39 -23.84 7.12
N ILE A 229 -2.13 -23.86 6.68
CA ILE A 229 -1.72 -23.25 5.39
C ILE A 229 -2.29 -24.07 4.23
N GLY A 230 -2.19 -25.38 4.27
CA GLY A 230 -2.80 -26.25 3.26
C GLY A 230 -4.32 -26.13 3.19
N ALA A 231 -5.00 -26.04 4.33
CA ALA A 231 -6.44 -25.81 4.39
C ALA A 231 -6.84 -24.49 3.73
N ARG A 232 -6.07 -23.42 3.96
CA ARG A 232 -6.32 -22.10 3.34
C ARG A 232 -6.11 -22.11 1.82
N ILE A 233 -5.08 -22.78 1.34
CA ILE A 233 -4.85 -22.98 -0.10
C ILE A 233 -6.02 -23.75 -0.73
N ALA A 234 -6.54 -24.77 -0.05
CA ALA A 234 -7.72 -25.51 -0.51
C ALA A 234 -8.95 -24.62 -0.61
N ALA A 235 -9.22 -23.83 0.43
CA ALA A 235 -10.34 -22.91 0.44
C ALA A 235 -10.23 -21.86 -0.69
N ALA A 236 -9.04 -21.31 -0.92
CA ALA A 236 -8.79 -20.41 -2.05
C ALA A 236 -9.02 -21.10 -3.41
N GLY A 237 -8.64 -22.36 -3.56
CA GLY A 237 -8.88 -23.17 -4.75
C GLY A 237 -10.35 -23.46 -5.04
N ALA A 238 -11.20 -23.46 -4.02
CA ALA A 238 -12.64 -23.65 -4.15
C ALA A 238 -13.38 -22.39 -4.67
N LEU A 239 -12.73 -21.22 -4.66
CA LEU A 239 -13.32 -20.00 -5.20
C LEU A 239 -13.51 -20.09 -6.72
N PRO A 240 -14.57 -19.47 -7.28
CA PRO A 240 -14.74 -19.34 -8.72
C PRO A 240 -13.52 -18.71 -9.41
N VAL A 241 -13.20 -19.16 -10.62
CA VAL A 241 -12.03 -18.71 -11.39
C VAL A 241 -11.93 -17.19 -11.46
N TRP A 242 -13.03 -16.50 -11.76
CA TRP A 242 -13.03 -15.04 -11.86
C TRP A 242 -12.65 -14.35 -10.53
N ARG A 243 -13.05 -14.90 -9.38
CA ARG A 243 -12.64 -14.37 -8.07
C ARG A 243 -11.14 -14.55 -7.84
N ARG A 244 -10.59 -15.71 -8.20
CA ARG A 244 -9.14 -15.95 -8.09
C ARG A 244 -8.32 -15.01 -8.98
N VAL A 245 -8.78 -14.78 -10.21
CA VAL A 245 -8.17 -13.76 -11.10
C VAL A 245 -8.22 -12.36 -10.48
N LEU A 246 -9.37 -12.02 -9.89
CA LEU A 246 -9.57 -10.73 -9.24
C LEU A 246 -8.65 -10.56 -8.02
N VAL A 247 -8.51 -11.60 -7.19
CA VAL A 247 -7.58 -11.60 -6.04
C VAL A 247 -6.15 -11.35 -6.51
N ILE A 248 -5.67 -12.07 -7.54
CA ILE A 248 -4.33 -11.83 -8.12
C ILE A 248 -4.18 -10.37 -8.57
N TYR A 249 -5.16 -9.86 -9.30
CA TYR A 249 -5.09 -8.49 -9.82
C TYR A 249 -5.04 -7.45 -8.70
N VAL A 250 -5.93 -7.55 -7.72
CA VAL A 250 -6.02 -6.59 -6.61
C VAL A 250 -4.79 -6.66 -5.72
N ALA A 251 -4.30 -7.87 -5.39
CA ALA A 251 -3.10 -8.06 -4.61
C ALA A 251 -1.87 -7.52 -5.35
N ALA A 252 -1.61 -8.00 -6.57
CA ALA A 252 -0.42 -7.61 -7.34
C ALA A 252 -0.37 -6.11 -7.62
N VAL A 253 -1.48 -5.45 -7.91
CA VAL A 253 -1.49 -4.00 -8.13
C VAL A 253 -1.45 -3.24 -6.81
N GLY A 254 -2.35 -3.54 -5.88
CA GLY A 254 -2.50 -2.77 -4.64
C GLY A 254 -1.26 -2.84 -3.75
N GLU A 255 -0.71 -4.03 -3.58
CA GLU A 255 0.44 -4.23 -2.71
C GLU A 255 1.72 -3.65 -3.33
N GLU A 256 1.90 -3.76 -4.65
CA GLU A 256 3.05 -3.13 -5.31
C GLU A 256 3.00 -1.60 -5.26
N LEU A 257 1.82 -0.99 -5.34
CA LEU A 257 1.68 0.46 -5.17
C LEU A 257 2.05 0.92 -3.76
N VAL A 258 1.65 0.18 -2.74
CA VAL A 258 1.89 0.55 -1.35
C VAL A 258 3.33 0.23 -0.93
N PHE A 259 3.78 -1.01 -1.17
CA PHE A 259 5.05 -1.47 -0.60
C PHE A 259 6.26 -1.14 -1.46
N ARG A 260 6.12 -1.07 -2.80
CA ARG A 260 7.27 -0.80 -3.69
C ARG A 260 7.25 0.64 -4.16
N LEU A 261 6.15 1.08 -4.76
CA LEU A 261 6.11 2.43 -5.32
C LEU A 261 6.16 3.49 -4.21
N LEU A 262 5.47 3.30 -3.08
CA LEU A 262 5.45 4.25 -1.98
C LEU A 262 6.52 3.92 -0.92
N LEU A 263 6.42 2.79 -0.20
CA LEU A 263 7.24 2.51 0.98
C LEU A 263 8.72 2.33 0.64
N LEU A 264 9.05 1.43 -0.31
CA LEU A 264 10.45 1.18 -0.69
C LEU A 264 11.11 2.44 -1.22
N SER A 265 10.43 3.16 -2.12
CA SER A 265 10.94 4.43 -2.66
C SER A 265 11.17 5.47 -1.59
N LEU A 266 10.28 5.52 -0.60
CA LEU A 266 10.38 6.39 0.54
C LEU A 266 11.61 6.11 1.38
N VAL A 267 11.75 4.86 1.81
CA VAL A 267 12.88 4.42 2.63
C VAL A 267 14.21 4.69 1.91
N ALA A 268 14.29 4.34 0.61
CA ALA A 268 15.48 4.58 -0.19
C ALA A 268 15.83 6.07 -0.31
N GLY A 269 14.82 6.89 -0.59
CA GLY A 269 15.02 8.34 -0.72
C GLY A 269 15.39 9.02 0.60
N LEU A 270 14.79 8.59 1.71
CA LEU A 270 15.14 9.09 3.04
C LEU A 270 16.55 8.65 3.45
N ALA A 271 16.88 7.36 3.32
CA ALA A 271 18.18 6.82 3.69
C ALA A 271 19.31 7.50 2.92
N ALA A 272 19.17 7.67 1.59
CA ALA A 272 20.16 8.36 0.77
C ALA A 272 20.43 9.80 1.25
N ARG A 273 19.42 10.47 1.79
CA ARG A 273 19.54 11.84 2.31
C ARG A 273 20.11 11.89 3.72
N LEU A 274 19.71 10.97 4.57
CA LEU A 274 20.22 10.86 5.95
C LEU A 274 21.70 10.52 5.97
N VAL A 275 22.13 9.58 5.10
CA VAL A 275 23.55 9.19 4.95
C VAL A 275 24.31 10.18 4.10
N ARG A 276 23.67 11.23 3.56
CA ARG A 276 24.27 12.28 2.73
C ARG A 276 25.01 11.77 1.50
N LEU A 277 24.41 10.76 0.82
CA LEU A 277 25.00 10.21 -0.41
C LEU A 277 25.13 11.29 -1.50
N PRO A 278 26.14 11.16 -2.40
CA PRO A 278 26.28 12.05 -3.54
C PRO A 278 25.00 12.14 -4.35
N ASP A 279 24.63 13.33 -4.79
CA ASP A 279 23.40 13.63 -5.52
C ASP A 279 22.12 13.07 -4.89
N ARG A 280 22.19 12.63 -3.64
CA ARG A 280 21.07 11.98 -2.92
C ARG A 280 20.53 10.74 -3.66
N THR A 281 21.38 10.09 -4.44
CA THR A 281 21.07 8.88 -5.18
C THR A 281 21.37 7.67 -4.31
N PRO A 282 20.40 6.75 -4.12
CA PRO A 282 20.62 5.55 -3.34
C PRO A 282 21.73 4.69 -3.95
N ASN A 283 22.73 4.34 -3.18
CA ASN A 283 23.73 3.35 -3.56
C ASN A 283 23.18 1.92 -3.37
N ARG A 284 23.95 0.92 -3.78
CA ARG A 284 23.55 -0.48 -3.73
C ARG A 284 23.15 -0.93 -2.31
N VAL A 285 23.86 -0.46 -1.28
CA VAL A 285 23.59 -0.82 0.11
C VAL A 285 22.24 -0.26 0.55
N VAL A 286 21.99 1.04 0.28
CA VAL A 286 20.72 1.69 0.60
C VAL A 286 19.55 1.04 -0.14
N VAL A 287 19.72 0.68 -1.42
CA VAL A 287 18.67 -0.01 -2.20
C VAL A 287 18.33 -1.35 -1.55
N TRP A 288 19.32 -2.20 -1.24
CA TRP A 288 19.07 -3.50 -0.63
C TRP A 288 18.48 -3.41 0.78
N ALA A 289 18.97 -2.47 1.61
CA ALA A 289 18.38 -2.22 2.92
C ALA A 289 16.90 -1.79 2.81
N SER A 290 16.59 -0.93 1.83
CA SER A 290 15.20 -0.49 1.60
C SER A 290 14.32 -1.63 1.09
N ILE A 291 14.84 -2.51 0.24
CA ILE A 291 14.16 -3.73 -0.19
C ILE A 291 13.87 -4.63 1.03
N GLY A 292 14.86 -4.86 1.89
CA GLY A 292 14.71 -5.67 3.10
C GLY A 292 13.66 -5.13 4.06
N ILE A 293 13.69 -3.82 4.35
CA ILE A 293 12.69 -3.15 5.20
C ILE A 293 11.30 -3.27 4.60
N SER A 294 11.16 -2.98 3.31
CA SER A 294 9.87 -3.08 2.62
C SER A 294 9.34 -4.52 2.60
N ALA A 295 10.20 -5.50 2.37
CA ALA A 295 9.85 -6.92 2.37
C ALA A 295 9.43 -7.40 3.77
N PHE A 296 10.09 -6.93 4.83
CA PHE A 296 9.72 -7.25 6.20
C PHE A 296 8.35 -6.66 6.58
N VAL A 297 8.10 -5.39 6.26
CA VAL A 297 6.80 -4.76 6.50
C VAL A 297 5.71 -5.46 5.69
N PHE A 298 5.98 -5.76 4.41
CA PHE A 298 5.08 -6.52 3.56
C PHE A 298 4.71 -7.88 4.15
N ALA A 299 5.69 -8.63 4.63
CA ALA A 299 5.45 -9.92 5.28
C ALA A 299 4.63 -9.78 6.57
N SER A 300 4.91 -8.75 7.37
CA SER A 300 4.27 -8.52 8.66
C SER A 300 2.79 -8.18 8.54
N VAL A 301 2.38 -7.44 7.51
CA VAL A 301 0.96 -7.07 7.31
C VAL A 301 0.08 -8.26 6.91
N HIS A 302 0.67 -9.41 6.59
CA HIS A 302 -0.09 -10.65 6.34
C HIS A 302 -0.49 -11.40 7.63
N LEU A 303 0.17 -11.13 8.76
CA LEU A 303 -0.12 -11.81 10.03
C LEU A 303 -1.56 -11.60 10.53
N PRO A 304 -2.14 -10.38 10.51
CA PRO A 304 -3.53 -10.17 10.94
C PRO A 304 -4.55 -11.01 10.19
N ALA A 305 -4.33 -11.25 8.89
CA ALA A 305 -5.20 -12.09 8.07
C ALA A 305 -5.22 -13.56 8.52
N TRP A 306 -4.22 -14.00 9.26
CA TRP A 306 -4.14 -15.34 9.84
C TRP A 306 -4.67 -15.39 11.28
N SER A 307 -4.46 -14.32 12.07
CA SER A 307 -4.89 -14.27 13.46
C SER A 307 -6.41 -14.35 13.64
N GLY A 308 -7.18 -13.88 12.65
CA GLY A 308 -8.63 -14.02 12.65
C GLY A 308 -9.15 -15.42 12.31
N ALA A 309 -8.31 -16.27 11.70
CA ALA A 309 -8.70 -17.59 11.23
C ALA A 309 -8.22 -18.73 12.14
N VAL A 310 -7.00 -18.61 12.71
CA VAL A 310 -6.38 -19.63 13.56
C VAL A 310 -5.47 -18.99 14.62
N PRO A 311 -5.26 -19.63 15.79
CA PRO A 311 -4.29 -19.15 16.77
C PRO A 311 -2.88 -19.05 16.16
N LEU A 312 -2.21 -17.93 16.37
CA LEU A 312 -0.85 -17.71 15.87
C LEU A 312 0.17 -18.56 16.67
N SER A 313 0.55 -19.72 16.12
CA SER A 313 1.71 -20.45 16.60
C SER A 313 3.01 -19.82 16.07
N LEU A 314 4.14 -20.05 16.75
CA LEU A 314 5.45 -19.59 16.28
C LEU A 314 5.76 -20.13 14.87
N GLY A 315 5.44 -21.40 14.61
CA GLY A 315 5.62 -22.03 13.29
C GLY A 315 4.81 -21.31 12.20
N LEU A 316 3.55 -20.96 12.46
CA LEU A 316 2.72 -20.21 11.53
C LEU A 316 3.26 -18.79 11.31
N VAL A 317 3.67 -18.09 12.35
CA VAL A 317 4.25 -16.74 12.23
C VAL A 317 5.52 -16.78 11.38
N LEU A 318 6.44 -17.69 11.66
CA LEU A 318 7.68 -17.84 10.90
C LEU A 318 7.40 -18.22 9.43
N ALA A 319 6.45 -19.12 9.18
CA ALA A 319 6.04 -19.50 7.83
C ALA A 319 5.48 -18.30 7.06
N VAL A 320 4.53 -17.56 7.64
CA VAL A 320 3.91 -16.40 6.99
C VAL A 320 4.96 -15.33 6.71
N LEU A 321 5.82 -15.01 7.69
CA LEU A 321 6.86 -14.00 7.52
C LEU A 321 7.88 -14.41 6.44
N SER A 322 8.39 -15.65 6.49
CA SER A 322 9.43 -16.09 5.55
C SER A 322 8.93 -16.19 4.11
N LEU A 323 7.74 -16.78 3.89
CA LEU A 323 7.17 -16.95 2.56
C LEU A 323 6.87 -15.59 1.91
N ASN A 324 6.26 -14.67 2.65
CA ASN A 324 5.97 -13.33 2.12
C ASN A 324 7.24 -12.49 1.97
N ALA A 325 8.24 -12.64 2.85
CA ALA A 325 9.50 -11.93 2.72
C ALA A 325 10.27 -12.33 1.46
N VAL A 326 10.26 -13.61 1.07
CA VAL A 326 10.88 -14.07 -0.20
C VAL A 326 10.25 -13.36 -1.39
N GLY A 327 8.92 -13.37 -1.50
CA GLY A 327 8.21 -12.59 -2.52
C GLY A 327 8.57 -11.11 -2.44
N GLY A 328 8.53 -10.56 -1.22
CA GLY A 328 8.86 -9.17 -0.94
C GLY A 328 10.24 -8.73 -1.43
N LEU A 329 11.26 -9.55 -1.23
CA LEU A 329 12.63 -9.31 -1.69
C LEU A 329 12.73 -9.34 -3.21
N VAL A 330 12.14 -10.35 -3.86
CA VAL A 330 12.19 -10.50 -5.33
C VAL A 330 11.44 -9.36 -6.01
N PHE A 331 10.21 -9.08 -5.60
CA PHE A 331 9.40 -7.99 -6.20
C PHE A 331 10.03 -6.62 -5.94
N GLY A 332 10.62 -6.42 -4.75
CA GLY A 332 11.40 -5.22 -4.44
C GLY A 332 12.62 -5.05 -5.33
N TYR A 333 13.35 -6.13 -5.62
CA TYR A 333 14.47 -6.11 -6.55
C TYR A 333 14.01 -5.81 -7.99
N VAL A 334 12.94 -6.47 -8.46
CA VAL A 334 12.35 -6.22 -9.78
C VAL A 334 11.90 -4.76 -9.88
N PHE A 335 11.23 -4.23 -8.87
CA PHE A 335 10.85 -2.82 -8.82
C PHE A 335 12.05 -1.89 -8.91
N ALA A 336 13.07 -2.11 -8.09
CA ALA A 336 14.25 -1.25 -8.04
C ALA A 336 15.05 -1.24 -9.35
N THR A 337 14.98 -2.31 -10.14
CA THR A 337 15.74 -2.46 -11.40
C THR A 337 14.93 -2.26 -12.66
N ARG A 338 13.63 -2.59 -12.65
CA ARG A 338 12.77 -2.66 -13.84
C ARG A 338 11.49 -1.81 -13.73
N GLY A 339 11.18 -1.30 -12.54
CA GLY A 339 10.03 -0.42 -12.29
C GLY A 339 8.74 -1.15 -11.92
N ILE A 340 7.67 -0.33 -11.76
CA ILE A 340 6.41 -0.80 -11.13
C ILE A 340 5.67 -1.83 -11.98
N ALA A 341 5.59 -1.66 -13.30
CA ALA A 341 4.89 -2.61 -14.17
C ALA A 341 5.50 -4.00 -14.12
N ALA A 342 6.84 -4.09 -14.13
CA ALA A 342 7.57 -5.34 -14.01
C ALA A 342 7.34 -6.01 -12.63
N ALA A 343 7.30 -5.23 -11.54
CA ALA A 343 7.02 -5.74 -10.21
C ALA A 343 5.60 -6.29 -10.10
N VAL A 344 4.60 -5.59 -10.65
CA VAL A 344 3.21 -6.07 -10.72
C VAL A 344 3.11 -7.38 -11.50
N CYS A 345 3.81 -7.49 -12.66
CA CYS A 345 3.83 -8.73 -13.42
C CYS A 345 4.49 -9.87 -12.65
N ALA A 346 5.61 -9.61 -11.95
CA ALA A 346 6.28 -10.63 -11.14
C ALA A 346 5.38 -11.10 -9.98
N HIS A 347 4.73 -10.19 -9.29
CA HIS A 347 3.79 -10.53 -8.22
C HIS A 347 2.60 -11.36 -8.74
N ALA A 348 1.98 -10.91 -9.83
CA ALA A 348 0.89 -11.66 -10.46
C ALA A 348 1.30 -13.07 -10.88
N GLY A 349 2.54 -13.25 -11.36
CA GLY A 349 3.07 -14.57 -11.67
C GLY A 349 3.21 -15.48 -10.45
N ALA A 350 3.67 -14.94 -9.33
CA ALA A 350 3.78 -15.71 -8.08
C ALA A 350 2.40 -16.08 -7.53
N ASP A 351 1.47 -15.14 -7.53
CA ASP A 351 0.09 -15.39 -7.10
C ASP A 351 -0.62 -16.38 -8.01
N PHE A 352 -0.33 -16.38 -9.30
CA PHE A 352 -0.88 -17.38 -10.22
C PHE A 352 -0.48 -18.80 -9.80
N ALA A 353 0.76 -19.03 -9.38
CA ALA A 353 1.19 -20.32 -8.86
C ALA A 353 0.38 -20.73 -7.62
N ILE A 354 0.16 -19.81 -6.69
CA ILE A 354 -0.58 -20.09 -5.45
C ILE A 354 -2.09 -20.24 -5.69
N GLN A 355 -2.69 -19.41 -6.55
CA GLN A 355 -4.13 -19.41 -6.76
C GLN A 355 -4.59 -20.49 -7.75
N PHE A 356 -3.76 -20.86 -8.74
CA PHE A 356 -4.17 -21.78 -9.80
C PHE A 356 -3.42 -23.10 -9.80
N ILE A 357 -2.10 -23.11 -9.55
CA ILE A 357 -1.31 -24.34 -9.60
C ILE A 357 -1.41 -25.10 -8.28
N ALA A 358 -1.32 -24.41 -7.15
CA ALA A 358 -1.36 -25.04 -5.84
C ALA A 358 -2.61 -25.90 -5.59
N PRO A 359 -3.85 -25.51 -5.99
CA PRO A 359 -5.02 -26.35 -5.84
C PRO A 359 -5.03 -27.60 -6.74
N LEU A 360 -4.33 -27.55 -7.88
CA LEU A 360 -4.24 -28.68 -8.83
C LEU A 360 -3.18 -29.70 -8.43
N ALA A 361 -2.21 -29.30 -7.63
CA ALA A 361 -1.08 -30.13 -7.20
C ALA A 361 -1.36 -30.91 -5.90
N ARG A 362 -2.62 -31.28 -5.64
CA ARG A 362 -3.05 -32.07 -4.50
C ARG A 362 -3.16 -33.53 -4.82
#